data_82fec961cba4c122bc89f34d46877f44
#
_entry.id   82fec961cba4c122bc89f34d46877f44
#
_cell.length_a   1.000
_cell.length_b   1.000
_cell.length_c   1.000
_cell.angle_alpha   90.00
_cell.angle_beta   90.00
_cell.angle_gamma   90.00
#
_symmetry.space_group_name_H-M   'P 1'
#
loop_
_entity.id
_entity.type
_entity.pdbx_description
1 polymer ?
#
loop_
_entity_poly.entity_id
_entity_poly.type
_entity_poly.pdbx_seq_one_letter_code
_entity_poly.pdbx_strand_id
1 'polypeptide(L)'
;MDLLENPFHILTASPRDNRRRIMELADERSLLLDSSECMEARSDLTNPRKRLSAEVAWLPGIGPKRAGEVLLLLESSPTDLLAVDKLSSIARANSLAAGLARLSDHNADDIAEWILEIAWAFENIDPEELSVIINEERVVSGFPEVTDLSAVEAEIQERRRYYRKVIKSALNNLSAKELVEAVTGAVESATDNGEEHGPILIADLVDSYEVEAQGFLEKEEANITALVERLRAAVDAERPDAVLAPMVNQLTQVVKNWDNVAQPIQISTKSRGLDHDASRRVAGLVRNLAIHMFNEHGKLDFSQQLTSMLQEAFAEVGEVAERTAEDADALEDIAEQRARLIEDAKNRAEEWRREISYEADVGAIFKDKLRISPEGIEWKGRRWELDSITRVRWGGTRHSVNGIPTGTTYSIVYGNGSNYASIELRKEAIYSNFVDRLWRAVGVRLLTEYLEGLRDGKKYRFGSTVMSDQGMELERRKLFGSNERVFCHWGELVIWNGPGVFCIGKKDDKKLAASFSYQEEDNIHVIEAAIRMFWKRGGDRLSSLLKD
;
A
#
# COMPACT_ATOMS: atom_id res chain seq x y z
N MET A 1 -51.00 9.59 -6.99
CA MET A 1 -52.18 8.71 -6.93
C MET A 1 -51.71 7.27 -6.90
N ASP A 2 -52.08 6.52 -5.87
CA ASP A 2 -51.81 5.08 -5.72
C ASP A 2 -52.81 4.24 -6.52
N LEU A 3 -52.51 2.95 -6.81
CA LEU A 3 -53.41 2.10 -7.56
C LEU A 3 -54.75 1.84 -6.82
N LEU A 4 -54.73 1.67 -5.49
CA LEU A 4 -55.94 1.45 -4.70
C LEU A 4 -56.75 2.75 -4.45
N GLU A 5 -56.12 3.91 -4.60
CA GLU A 5 -56.74 5.24 -4.55
C GLU A 5 -57.25 5.71 -5.93
N ASN A 6 -56.97 4.92 -6.98
CA ASN A 6 -57.32 5.30 -8.35
C ASN A 6 -58.85 5.21 -8.53
N PRO A 7 -59.49 6.20 -9.18
CA PRO A 7 -60.92 6.20 -9.46
C PRO A 7 -61.46 4.93 -10.15
N PHE A 8 -60.62 4.27 -10.98
CA PHE A 8 -60.98 2.97 -11.56
C PHE A 8 -61.10 1.87 -10.53
N HIS A 9 -60.23 1.85 -9.51
CA HIS A 9 -60.33 0.90 -8.41
C HIS A 9 -61.54 1.19 -7.51
N ILE A 10 -61.69 2.45 -7.10
CA ILE A 10 -62.78 2.87 -6.20
C ILE A 10 -64.15 2.45 -6.77
N LEU A 11 -64.35 2.70 -8.05
CA LEU A 11 -65.62 2.35 -8.71
C LEU A 11 -65.67 0.92 -9.27
N THR A 12 -64.59 0.13 -9.16
CA THR A 12 -64.44 -1.14 -9.89
C THR A 12 -64.70 -1.01 -11.40
N ALA A 13 -64.35 0.15 -11.95
CA ALA A 13 -64.52 0.49 -13.35
C ALA A 13 -63.31 0.08 -14.19
N SER A 14 -63.53 -0.11 -15.48
CA SER A 14 -62.52 -0.33 -16.50
C SER A 14 -62.31 0.93 -17.37
N PRO A 15 -61.10 1.18 -17.91
CA PRO A 15 -60.90 2.23 -18.91
C PRO A 15 -61.79 2.10 -20.14
N ARG A 16 -62.37 0.89 -20.40
CA ARG A 16 -63.27 0.60 -21.50
C ARG A 16 -64.76 0.85 -21.17
N ASP A 17 -65.06 1.26 -19.92
CA ASP A 17 -66.40 1.59 -19.52
C ASP A 17 -66.81 2.98 -20.03
N ASN A 18 -67.98 3.05 -20.62
CA ASN A 18 -68.54 4.31 -21.11
C ASN A 18 -69.10 5.16 -19.96
N ARG A 19 -69.39 6.43 -20.24
CA ARG A 19 -69.86 7.40 -19.25
C ARG A 19 -71.05 6.92 -18.47
N ARG A 20 -72.04 6.22 -19.15
CA ARG A 20 -73.22 5.69 -18.50
C ARG A 20 -72.88 4.59 -17.48
N ARG A 21 -72.00 3.64 -17.89
CA ARG A 21 -71.54 2.56 -16.98
C ARG A 21 -70.81 3.08 -15.77
N ILE A 22 -69.96 4.11 -15.94
CA ILE A 22 -69.27 4.76 -14.82
C ILE A 22 -70.22 5.39 -13.83
N MET A 23 -71.37 6.00 -14.33
CA MET A 23 -72.36 6.56 -13.45
C MET A 23 -73.09 5.47 -12.67
N GLU A 24 -73.49 4.37 -13.34
CA GLU A 24 -74.13 3.20 -12.71
C GLU A 24 -73.23 2.60 -11.63
N LEU A 25 -71.92 2.40 -11.93
CA LEU A 25 -70.94 1.90 -10.97
C LEU A 25 -70.78 2.81 -9.76
N ALA A 26 -70.75 4.12 -9.95
CA ALA A 26 -70.69 5.07 -8.85
C ALA A 26 -71.87 4.99 -7.92
N ASP A 27 -73.10 4.86 -8.49
CA ASP A 27 -74.34 4.69 -7.71
C ASP A 27 -74.32 3.35 -6.98
N GLU A 28 -73.92 2.23 -7.62
CA GLU A 28 -73.73 0.92 -7.01
C GLU A 28 -72.75 0.90 -5.85
N ARG A 29 -71.58 1.52 -6.07
CA ARG A 29 -70.49 1.54 -5.07
C ARG A 29 -70.75 2.49 -3.89
N SER A 30 -71.50 3.55 -4.10
CA SER A 30 -71.95 4.46 -3.02
C SER A 30 -72.81 3.82 -1.96
N LEU A 31 -73.34 2.61 -2.23
CA LEU A 31 -74.09 1.79 -1.24
C LEU A 31 -73.15 1.03 -0.30
N LEU A 32 -71.86 0.87 -0.67
CA LEU A 32 -70.84 0.07 0.04
C LEU A 32 -69.70 0.88 0.59
N LEU A 33 -69.37 2.01 -0.06
CA LEU A 33 -68.27 2.90 0.26
C LEU A 33 -68.78 4.32 0.58
N ASP A 34 -67.85 5.23 0.96
CA ASP A 34 -68.19 6.62 1.16
C ASP A 34 -68.77 7.23 -0.13
N SER A 35 -69.94 7.80 -0.04
CA SER A 35 -70.64 8.38 -1.19
C SER A 35 -69.94 9.55 -1.80
N SER A 36 -69.17 10.35 -1.00
CA SER A 36 -68.41 11.49 -1.48
C SER A 36 -67.22 11.04 -2.34
N GLU A 37 -66.52 9.98 -1.91
CA GLU A 37 -65.41 9.37 -2.63
C GLU A 37 -65.86 8.79 -3.97
N CYS A 38 -66.97 8.05 -3.99
CA CYS A 38 -67.55 7.52 -5.22
C CYS A 38 -67.99 8.64 -6.20
N MET A 39 -68.53 9.76 -5.71
CA MET A 39 -68.94 10.90 -6.51
C MET A 39 -67.73 11.68 -7.06
N GLU A 40 -66.65 11.80 -6.31
CA GLU A 40 -65.41 12.37 -6.78
C GLU A 40 -64.78 11.49 -7.86
N ALA A 41 -64.64 10.20 -7.64
CA ALA A 41 -64.13 9.22 -8.61
C ALA A 41 -64.96 9.25 -9.92
N ARG A 42 -66.30 9.34 -9.83
CA ARG A 42 -67.17 9.54 -10.99
C ARG A 42 -66.87 10.85 -11.72
N SER A 43 -66.71 11.97 -11.00
CA SER A 43 -66.37 13.26 -11.57
C SER A 43 -65.04 13.20 -12.34
N ASP A 44 -64.07 12.55 -11.76
CA ASP A 44 -62.71 12.43 -12.35
C ASP A 44 -62.72 11.57 -13.61
N LEU A 45 -63.42 10.39 -13.60
CA LEU A 45 -63.49 9.54 -14.78
C LEU A 45 -64.41 10.08 -15.89
N THR A 46 -65.34 10.97 -15.61
CA THR A 46 -66.20 11.56 -16.60
C THR A 46 -65.64 12.90 -17.18
N ASN A 47 -64.65 13.48 -16.56
CA ASN A 47 -63.93 14.64 -17.07
C ASN A 47 -62.74 14.18 -17.92
N PRO A 48 -62.67 14.51 -19.25
CA PRO A 48 -61.62 13.99 -20.15
C PRO A 48 -60.18 14.27 -19.69
N ARG A 49 -59.94 15.43 -19.04
CA ARG A 49 -58.60 15.83 -18.57
C ARG A 49 -58.20 15.07 -17.30
N LYS A 50 -59.09 15.02 -16.28
CA LYS A 50 -58.84 14.30 -15.06
C LYS A 50 -58.81 12.78 -15.26
N ARG A 51 -59.59 12.30 -16.24
CA ARG A 51 -59.58 10.91 -16.67
C ARG A 51 -58.18 10.50 -17.20
N LEU A 52 -57.49 11.37 -17.96
CA LEU A 52 -56.12 11.07 -18.42
C LEU A 52 -55.19 10.79 -17.25
N SER A 53 -55.24 11.60 -16.21
CA SER A 53 -54.45 11.37 -15.00
C SER A 53 -54.78 10.02 -14.35
N ALA A 54 -56.07 9.66 -14.25
CA ALA A 54 -56.48 8.38 -13.72
C ALA A 54 -56.02 7.21 -14.62
N GLU A 55 -56.11 7.33 -15.96
CA GLU A 55 -55.69 6.31 -16.92
C GLU A 55 -54.19 6.05 -16.85
N VAL A 56 -53.34 7.10 -16.86
CA VAL A 56 -51.89 6.97 -16.76
C VAL A 56 -51.47 6.40 -15.40
N ALA A 57 -52.22 6.70 -14.34
CA ALA A 57 -51.96 6.18 -12.99
C ALA A 57 -52.61 4.78 -12.73
N TRP A 58 -53.25 4.20 -13.73
CA TRP A 58 -53.87 2.86 -13.67
C TRP A 58 -52.95 1.79 -14.26
N LEU A 59 -53.55 0.83 -14.95
CA LEU A 59 -52.89 -0.29 -15.62
C LEU A 59 -53.17 -0.25 -17.13
N PRO A 60 -52.63 0.75 -17.86
CA PRO A 60 -52.89 0.92 -19.30
C PRO A 60 -52.49 -0.31 -20.11
N GLY A 61 -53.36 -0.69 -21.07
CA GLY A 61 -53.15 -1.86 -21.92
C GLY A 61 -53.47 -3.21 -21.27
N ILE A 62 -53.91 -3.21 -20.02
CA ILE A 62 -54.17 -4.42 -19.27
C ILE A 62 -55.69 -4.68 -19.23
N GLY A 63 -56.12 -5.87 -19.67
CA GLY A 63 -57.53 -6.26 -19.63
C GLY A 63 -58.06 -6.40 -18.19
N PRO A 64 -59.41 -6.25 -17.96
CA PRO A 64 -59.99 -6.21 -16.61
C PRO A 64 -59.68 -7.44 -15.74
N LYS A 65 -59.61 -8.64 -16.34
CA LYS A 65 -59.25 -9.86 -15.60
C LYS A 65 -57.83 -9.80 -15.06
N ARG A 66 -56.87 -9.40 -15.90
CA ARG A 66 -55.47 -9.33 -15.51
C ARG A 66 -55.24 -8.19 -14.52
N ALA A 67 -55.94 -7.07 -14.68
CA ALA A 67 -55.92 -5.98 -13.71
C ALA A 67 -56.40 -6.45 -12.32
N GLY A 68 -57.49 -7.24 -12.28
CA GLY A 68 -57.95 -7.86 -11.03
C GLY A 68 -56.96 -8.82 -10.40
N GLU A 69 -56.22 -9.59 -11.19
CA GLU A 69 -55.12 -10.45 -10.70
C GLU A 69 -54.02 -9.63 -10.05
N VAL A 70 -53.57 -8.53 -10.69
CA VAL A 70 -52.54 -7.61 -10.16
C VAL A 70 -53.02 -6.98 -8.84
N LEU A 71 -54.25 -6.50 -8.78
CA LEU A 71 -54.81 -5.91 -7.56
C LEU A 71 -54.93 -6.93 -6.42
N LEU A 72 -55.33 -8.17 -6.72
CA LEU A 72 -55.36 -9.25 -5.72
C LEU A 72 -53.96 -9.54 -5.15
N LEU A 73 -52.92 -9.60 -6.01
CA LEU A 73 -51.54 -9.75 -5.56
C LEU A 73 -51.07 -8.56 -4.70
N LEU A 74 -51.45 -7.35 -5.11
CA LEU A 74 -51.12 -6.13 -4.36
C LEU A 74 -51.68 -6.16 -2.93
N GLU A 75 -52.86 -6.75 -2.72
CA GLU A 75 -53.49 -6.85 -1.41
C GLU A 75 -53.06 -8.07 -0.60
N SER A 76 -52.72 -9.19 -1.26
CA SER A 76 -52.47 -10.47 -0.58
C SER A 76 -50.97 -10.82 -0.48
N SER A 77 -50.19 -10.53 -1.49
CA SER A 77 -48.76 -10.89 -1.60
C SER A 77 -48.00 -9.89 -2.51
N PRO A 78 -47.76 -8.66 -2.03
CA PRO A 78 -47.15 -7.61 -2.84
C PRO A 78 -45.80 -8.02 -3.47
N THR A 79 -45.03 -8.88 -2.81
CA THR A 79 -43.72 -9.40 -3.29
C THR A 79 -43.87 -10.17 -4.61
N ASP A 80 -44.97 -10.85 -4.85
CA ASP A 80 -45.20 -11.61 -6.07
C ASP A 80 -45.39 -10.72 -7.31
N LEU A 81 -45.55 -9.39 -7.12
CA LEU A 81 -45.64 -8.43 -8.21
C LEU A 81 -44.32 -8.34 -9.02
N LEU A 82 -43.16 -8.60 -8.43
CA LEU A 82 -41.88 -8.67 -9.15
C LEU A 82 -41.89 -9.74 -10.25
N ALA A 83 -42.60 -10.85 -10.02
CA ALA A 83 -42.66 -11.98 -10.95
C ALA A 83 -43.81 -11.83 -12.00
N VAL A 84 -44.56 -10.73 -11.99
CA VAL A 84 -45.69 -10.55 -12.94
C VAL A 84 -45.17 -10.10 -14.31
N ASP A 85 -45.29 -10.94 -15.30
CA ASP A 85 -44.88 -10.68 -16.69
C ASP A 85 -45.99 -10.00 -17.53
N LYS A 86 -45.61 -9.52 -18.71
CA LYS A 86 -46.55 -9.01 -19.76
C LYS A 86 -47.41 -7.83 -19.32
N LEU A 87 -46.87 -6.96 -18.53
CA LEU A 87 -47.39 -5.63 -18.27
C LEU A 87 -46.74 -4.60 -19.23
N SER A 88 -47.50 -3.56 -19.63
CA SER A 88 -46.88 -2.39 -20.26
C SER A 88 -45.94 -1.72 -19.26
N SER A 89 -44.92 -0.98 -19.75
CA SER A 89 -43.90 -0.34 -18.90
C SER A 89 -44.54 0.52 -17.80
N ILE A 90 -45.53 1.33 -18.14
CA ILE A 90 -46.25 2.16 -17.16
C ILE A 90 -47.07 1.34 -16.16
N ALA A 91 -47.75 0.26 -16.62
CA ALA A 91 -48.52 -0.61 -15.73
C ALA A 91 -47.60 -1.36 -14.77
N ARG A 92 -46.42 -1.83 -15.24
CA ARG A 92 -45.39 -2.45 -14.38
C ARG A 92 -44.87 -1.46 -13.32
N ALA A 93 -44.47 -0.24 -13.73
CA ALA A 93 -44.00 0.77 -12.79
C ALA A 93 -45.06 1.14 -11.74
N ASN A 94 -46.35 1.30 -12.17
CA ASN A 94 -47.45 1.56 -11.26
C ASN A 94 -47.70 0.44 -10.26
N SER A 95 -47.66 -0.82 -10.72
CA SER A 95 -47.87 -2.01 -9.87
C SER A 95 -46.76 -2.16 -8.86
N LEU A 96 -45.50 -2.03 -9.30
CA LEU A 96 -44.35 -2.14 -8.45
C LEU A 96 -44.27 -0.99 -7.41
N ALA A 97 -44.57 0.24 -7.81
CA ALA A 97 -44.60 1.36 -6.87
C ALA A 97 -45.70 1.19 -5.81
N ALA A 98 -46.88 0.70 -6.21
CA ALA A 98 -47.95 0.38 -5.27
C ALA A 98 -47.59 -0.79 -4.34
N GLY A 99 -46.87 -1.78 -4.84
CA GLY A 99 -46.34 -2.90 -4.06
C GLY A 99 -45.30 -2.42 -3.05
N LEU A 100 -44.28 -1.67 -3.49
CA LEU A 100 -43.24 -1.10 -2.63
C LEU A 100 -43.82 -0.28 -1.46
N ALA A 101 -44.87 0.48 -1.71
CA ALA A 101 -45.54 1.25 -0.66
C ALA A 101 -46.19 0.40 0.44
N ARG A 102 -46.37 -0.92 0.21
CA ARG A 102 -47.08 -1.87 1.10
C ARG A 102 -46.17 -2.95 1.69
N LEU A 103 -44.94 -2.94 1.29
CA LEU A 103 -43.98 -3.87 1.83
C LEU A 103 -43.78 -3.60 3.34
N SER A 104 -43.78 -4.61 4.22
CA SER A 104 -43.77 -4.44 5.67
C SER A 104 -42.52 -4.95 6.38
N ASP A 105 -41.73 -5.82 5.77
CA ASP A 105 -40.53 -6.40 6.37
C ASP A 105 -39.48 -6.65 5.27
N HIS A 106 -38.50 -5.74 5.09
CA HIS A 106 -37.53 -5.84 4.00
C HIS A 106 -36.15 -5.46 4.47
N ASN A 107 -35.15 -6.11 3.84
CA ASN A 107 -33.74 -5.75 3.93
C ASN A 107 -33.36 -4.74 2.81
N ALA A 108 -32.13 -4.28 2.86
CA ALA A 108 -31.60 -3.32 1.90
C ALA A 108 -31.62 -3.85 0.45
N ASP A 109 -31.27 -5.13 0.26
CA ASP A 109 -31.20 -5.76 -1.07
C ASP A 109 -32.58 -5.85 -1.72
N ASP A 110 -33.64 -6.24 -0.94
CA ASP A 110 -35.00 -6.27 -1.45
C ASP A 110 -35.43 -4.88 -1.93
N ILE A 111 -35.18 -3.84 -1.15
CA ILE A 111 -35.55 -2.46 -1.51
C ILE A 111 -34.76 -1.99 -2.75
N ALA A 112 -33.48 -2.34 -2.86
CA ALA A 112 -32.67 -2.02 -4.03
C ALA A 112 -33.25 -2.67 -5.29
N GLU A 113 -33.65 -3.95 -5.24
CA GLU A 113 -34.29 -4.66 -6.36
C GLU A 113 -35.58 -3.97 -6.81
N TRP A 114 -36.45 -3.59 -5.86
CA TRP A 114 -37.69 -2.89 -6.19
C TRP A 114 -37.43 -1.52 -6.82
N ILE A 115 -36.48 -0.75 -6.30
CA ILE A 115 -36.06 0.54 -6.87
C ILE A 115 -35.59 0.36 -8.30
N LEU A 116 -34.74 -0.64 -8.54
CA LEU A 116 -34.17 -0.96 -9.84
C LEU A 116 -35.25 -1.30 -10.85
N GLU A 117 -36.15 -2.19 -10.49
CA GLU A 117 -37.27 -2.63 -11.34
C GLU A 117 -38.25 -1.47 -11.69
N ILE A 118 -38.56 -0.61 -10.71
CA ILE A 118 -39.36 0.60 -10.96
C ILE A 118 -38.63 1.56 -11.91
N ALA A 119 -37.33 1.73 -11.69
CA ALA A 119 -36.51 2.65 -12.50
C ALA A 119 -36.46 2.19 -13.96
N TRP A 120 -36.18 0.92 -14.22
CA TRP A 120 -36.16 0.37 -15.57
C TRP A 120 -37.53 0.34 -16.21
N ALA A 121 -38.58 0.03 -15.45
CA ALA A 121 -39.94 0.11 -15.97
C ALA A 121 -40.33 1.54 -16.38
N PHE A 122 -39.90 2.55 -15.62
CA PHE A 122 -40.11 3.95 -15.93
C PHE A 122 -39.29 4.42 -17.15
N GLU A 123 -38.03 4.04 -17.24
CA GLU A 123 -37.14 4.40 -18.36
C GLU A 123 -37.67 3.93 -19.71
N ASN A 124 -38.35 2.78 -19.71
CA ASN A 124 -38.93 2.18 -20.92
C ASN A 124 -40.36 2.68 -21.24
N ILE A 125 -40.84 3.77 -20.63
CA ILE A 125 -42.14 4.36 -20.97
C ILE A 125 -41.99 5.24 -22.21
N ASP A 126 -42.62 4.81 -23.31
CA ASP A 126 -42.74 5.62 -24.52
C ASP A 126 -44.05 6.42 -24.49
N PRO A 127 -44.03 7.76 -24.50
CA PRO A 127 -45.22 8.60 -24.49
C PRO A 127 -46.15 8.36 -25.68
N GLU A 128 -45.59 8.10 -26.88
CA GLU A 128 -46.35 7.85 -28.09
C GLU A 128 -47.09 6.52 -27.99
N GLU A 129 -46.39 5.43 -27.57
CA GLU A 129 -46.97 4.11 -27.33
C GLU A 129 -48.10 4.19 -26.28
N LEU A 130 -47.82 4.88 -25.15
CA LEU A 130 -48.79 5.08 -24.10
C LEU A 130 -50.05 5.84 -24.60
N SER A 131 -49.86 6.87 -25.42
CA SER A 131 -50.98 7.61 -26.03
C SER A 131 -51.84 6.70 -26.89
N VAL A 132 -51.23 5.83 -27.71
CA VAL A 132 -51.97 4.85 -28.54
C VAL A 132 -52.77 3.89 -27.66
N ILE A 133 -52.17 3.30 -26.62
CA ILE A 133 -52.86 2.38 -25.70
C ILE A 133 -54.07 3.06 -25.04
N ILE A 134 -53.92 4.29 -24.55
CA ILE A 134 -55.02 5.03 -23.91
C ILE A 134 -56.12 5.33 -24.92
N ASN A 135 -55.77 5.73 -26.14
CA ASN A 135 -56.75 6.06 -27.17
C ASN A 135 -57.53 4.86 -27.67
N GLU A 136 -56.91 3.67 -27.77
CA GLU A 136 -57.65 2.42 -28.08
C GLU A 136 -58.72 2.13 -27.03
N GLU A 137 -58.43 2.33 -25.74
CA GLU A 137 -59.40 2.13 -24.65
C GLU A 137 -60.48 3.22 -24.65
N ARG A 138 -60.15 4.48 -24.98
CA ARG A 138 -61.07 5.59 -25.10
C ARG A 138 -62.04 5.45 -26.29
N VAL A 139 -61.55 4.93 -27.42
CA VAL A 139 -62.43 4.63 -28.58
C VAL A 139 -63.49 3.62 -28.16
N VAL A 140 -63.15 2.57 -27.44
CA VAL A 140 -64.12 1.56 -26.94
C VAL A 140 -65.14 2.18 -25.97
N SER A 141 -64.65 3.04 -25.06
CA SER A 141 -65.47 3.68 -24.03
C SER A 141 -66.25 4.90 -24.50
N GLY A 142 -66.03 5.38 -25.74
CA GLY A 142 -66.68 6.57 -26.32
C GLY A 142 -66.23 7.90 -25.72
N PHE A 143 -65.00 7.95 -25.13
CA PHE A 143 -64.37 9.19 -24.71
C PHE A 143 -63.53 9.79 -25.84
N PRO A 144 -63.34 11.12 -25.89
CA PRO A 144 -62.51 11.75 -26.90
C PRO A 144 -61.03 11.29 -26.76
N GLU A 145 -60.38 11.08 -27.91
CA GLU A 145 -58.96 10.75 -27.98
C GLU A 145 -58.09 11.86 -27.42
N VAL A 146 -56.93 11.49 -26.87
CA VAL A 146 -55.86 12.40 -26.47
C VAL A 146 -55.01 12.68 -27.71
N THR A 147 -55.11 13.90 -28.24
CA THR A 147 -54.37 14.33 -29.43
C THR A 147 -53.11 15.16 -29.07
N ASP A 148 -53.04 15.61 -27.83
CA ASP A 148 -51.90 16.41 -27.31
C ASP A 148 -50.95 15.51 -26.55
N LEU A 149 -49.83 15.13 -27.17
CA LEU A 149 -48.82 14.30 -26.57
C LEU A 149 -48.18 14.96 -25.32
N SER A 150 -48.09 16.30 -25.29
CA SER A 150 -47.56 17.02 -24.13
C SER A 150 -48.38 16.82 -22.87
N ALA A 151 -49.72 16.53 -23.02
CA ALA A 151 -50.54 16.20 -21.88
C ALA A 151 -50.22 14.79 -21.30
N VAL A 152 -49.85 13.83 -22.16
CA VAL A 152 -49.40 12.49 -21.73
C VAL A 152 -48.05 12.60 -21.05
N GLU A 153 -47.10 13.35 -21.65
CA GLU A 153 -45.78 13.59 -21.05
C GLU A 153 -45.90 14.25 -19.65
N ALA A 154 -46.80 15.23 -19.50
CA ALA A 154 -47.05 15.87 -18.21
C ALA A 154 -47.53 14.85 -17.14
N GLU A 155 -48.42 13.92 -17.50
CA GLU A 155 -48.87 12.88 -16.57
C GLU A 155 -47.76 11.85 -16.27
N ILE A 156 -46.88 11.54 -17.22
CA ILE A 156 -45.68 10.71 -16.97
C ILE A 156 -44.78 11.41 -15.96
N GLN A 157 -44.58 12.73 -16.04
CA GLN A 157 -43.80 13.49 -15.05
C GLN A 157 -44.47 13.50 -13.66
N GLU A 158 -45.81 13.51 -13.58
CA GLU A 158 -46.52 13.32 -12.30
C GLU A 158 -46.30 11.91 -11.74
N ARG A 159 -46.23 10.87 -12.61
CA ARG A 159 -45.87 9.50 -12.17
C ARG A 159 -44.43 9.44 -11.67
N ARG A 160 -43.47 10.09 -12.32
CA ARG A 160 -42.07 10.22 -11.83
C ARG A 160 -42.03 10.79 -10.41
N ARG A 161 -42.79 11.87 -10.15
CA ARG A 161 -42.89 12.46 -8.78
C ARG A 161 -43.46 11.49 -7.77
N TYR A 162 -44.48 10.75 -8.17
CA TYR A 162 -45.09 9.71 -7.31
C TYR A 162 -44.10 8.60 -6.99
N TYR A 163 -43.37 8.05 -7.96
CA TYR A 163 -42.38 6.99 -7.74
C TYR A 163 -41.24 7.47 -6.81
N ARG A 164 -40.73 8.66 -7.03
CA ARG A 164 -39.74 9.27 -6.12
C ARG A 164 -40.26 9.36 -4.68
N LYS A 165 -41.52 9.74 -4.49
CA LYS A 165 -42.15 9.81 -3.15
C LYS A 165 -42.23 8.43 -2.50
N VAL A 166 -42.63 7.43 -3.26
CA VAL A 166 -42.75 6.04 -2.77
C VAL A 166 -41.39 5.47 -2.40
N ILE A 167 -40.39 5.60 -3.28
CA ILE A 167 -39.03 5.17 -3.03
C ILE A 167 -38.47 5.85 -1.77
N LYS A 168 -38.60 7.17 -1.67
CA LYS A 168 -38.18 7.90 -0.47
C LYS A 168 -38.86 7.41 0.80
N SER A 169 -40.15 7.13 0.75
CA SER A 169 -40.89 6.61 1.91
C SER A 169 -40.41 5.21 2.33
N ALA A 170 -40.10 4.33 1.38
CA ALA A 170 -39.53 3.02 1.65
C ALA A 170 -38.16 3.12 2.31
N LEU A 171 -37.26 3.95 1.77
CA LEU A 171 -35.93 4.17 2.31
C LEU A 171 -35.93 4.78 3.73
N ASN A 172 -36.90 5.67 4.04
CA ASN A 172 -37.01 6.27 5.37
C ASN A 172 -37.39 5.27 6.47
N ASN A 173 -37.87 4.07 6.11
CA ASN A 173 -38.17 2.99 7.06
C ASN A 173 -36.92 2.15 7.41
N LEU A 174 -35.82 2.30 6.68
CA LEU A 174 -34.57 1.60 6.91
C LEU A 174 -33.72 2.29 7.97
N SER A 175 -32.85 1.53 8.62
CA SER A 175 -31.76 2.12 9.41
C SER A 175 -30.78 2.89 8.48
N ALA A 176 -29.99 3.81 9.04
CA ALA A 176 -29.03 4.61 8.25
C ALA A 176 -28.05 3.72 7.45
N LYS A 177 -27.63 2.58 8.02
CA LYS A 177 -26.74 1.64 7.35
C LYS A 177 -27.46 0.95 6.18
N GLU A 178 -28.65 0.39 6.42
CA GLU A 178 -29.44 -0.28 5.39
C GLU A 178 -29.87 0.67 4.27
N LEU A 179 -30.13 1.94 4.60
CA LEU A 179 -30.45 2.96 3.60
C LEU A 179 -29.25 3.17 2.64
N VAL A 180 -28.04 3.32 3.18
CA VAL A 180 -26.83 3.45 2.35
C VAL A 180 -26.64 2.20 1.49
N GLU A 181 -26.76 1.00 2.07
CA GLU A 181 -26.64 -0.27 1.36
C GLU A 181 -27.67 -0.39 0.23
N ALA A 182 -28.95 -0.04 0.48
CA ALA A 182 -30.01 -0.09 -0.53
C ALA A 182 -29.77 0.89 -1.69
N VAL A 183 -29.35 2.13 -1.38
CA VAL A 183 -29.07 3.13 -2.41
C VAL A 183 -27.84 2.73 -3.22
N THR A 184 -26.78 2.28 -2.56
CA THR A 184 -25.55 1.82 -3.23
C THR A 184 -25.86 0.65 -4.16
N GLY A 185 -26.52 -0.40 -3.66
CA GLY A 185 -26.85 -1.58 -4.46
C GLY A 185 -27.75 -1.26 -5.67
N ALA A 186 -28.72 -0.35 -5.51
CA ALA A 186 -29.53 0.11 -6.63
C ALA A 186 -28.71 0.87 -7.69
N VAL A 187 -27.77 1.72 -7.27
CA VAL A 187 -26.93 2.49 -8.19
C VAL A 187 -25.90 1.59 -8.88
N GLU A 188 -25.21 0.71 -8.16
CA GLU A 188 -24.26 -0.27 -8.71
C GLU A 188 -24.90 -1.11 -9.80
N SER A 189 -26.05 -1.72 -9.48
CA SER A 189 -26.78 -2.59 -10.41
C SER A 189 -27.34 -1.83 -11.61
N ALA A 190 -27.78 -0.57 -11.42
CA ALA A 190 -28.34 0.25 -12.50
C ALA A 190 -27.30 0.80 -13.45
N THR A 191 -26.01 0.91 -13.03
CA THR A 191 -24.95 1.60 -13.78
C THR A 191 -23.77 0.70 -14.12
N ASP A 192 -23.86 -0.60 -13.87
CA ASP A 192 -22.74 -1.54 -13.96
C ASP A 192 -21.48 -0.98 -13.24
N ASN A 193 -21.64 -0.68 -11.94
CA ASN A 193 -20.58 -0.06 -11.11
C ASN A 193 -20.04 1.27 -11.68
N GLY A 194 -20.91 2.05 -12.30
CA GLY A 194 -20.59 3.36 -12.85
C GLY A 194 -20.01 3.35 -14.27
N GLU A 195 -19.97 2.21 -14.95
CA GLU A 195 -19.49 2.10 -16.33
C GLU A 195 -20.57 2.49 -17.36
N GLU A 196 -21.85 2.38 -17.01
CA GLU A 196 -22.97 2.68 -17.88
C GLU A 196 -23.88 3.75 -17.27
N HIS A 197 -24.62 4.47 -18.15
CA HIS A 197 -25.65 5.39 -17.70
C HIS A 197 -26.87 4.64 -17.13
N GLY A 198 -27.23 4.96 -15.91
CA GLY A 198 -28.42 4.40 -15.28
C GLY A 198 -29.72 5.15 -15.67
N PRO A 199 -30.90 4.54 -15.36
CA PRO A 199 -32.20 5.17 -15.51
C PRO A 199 -32.32 6.50 -14.78
N ILE A 200 -33.14 7.41 -15.32
CA ILE A 200 -33.30 8.76 -14.76
C ILE A 200 -33.82 8.78 -13.30
N LEU A 201 -34.61 7.79 -12.89
CA LEU A 201 -35.06 7.69 -11.51
C LEU A 201 -33.93 7.36 -10.54
N ILE A 202 -32.90 6.66 -10.97
CA ILE A 202 -31.69 6.41 -10.17
C ILE A 202 -30.91 7.72 -9.99
N ALA A 203 -30.76 8.53 -11.03
CA ALA A 203 -30.17 9.86 -10.91
C ALA A 203 -30.95 10.74 -9.91
N ASP A 204 -32.28 10.76 -10.01
CA ASP A 204 -33.16 11.47 -9.05
C ASP A 204 -33.00 10.98 -7.60
N LEU A 205 -32.83 9.67 -7.43
CA LEU A 205 -32.60 9.05 -6.11
C LEU A 205 -31.30 9.56 -5.51
N VAL A 206 -30.20 9.49 -6.28
CA VAL A 206 -28.89 9.93 -5.82
C VAL A 206 -28.85 11.43 -5.53
N ASP A 207 -29.44 12.25 -6.38
CA ASP A 207 -29.53 13.70 -6.16
C ASP A 207 -30.28 14.03 -4.84
N SER A 208 -31.33 13.27 -4.52
CA SER A 208 -32.05 13.42 -3.24
C SER A 208 -31.23 12.93 -2.06
N TYR A 209 -30.51 11.82 -2.22
CA TYR A 209 -29.64 11.22 -1.21
C TYR A 209 -28.46 12.14 -0.88
N GLU A 210 -27.79 12.72 -1.90
CA GLU A 210 -26.68 13.65 -1.75
C GLU A 210 -27.06 14.85 -0.87
N VAL A 211 -28.24 15.45 -1.12
CA VAL A 211 -28.76 16.56 -0.31
C VAL A 211 -28.95 16.16 1.17
N GLU A 212 -29.43 14.94 1.42
CA GLU A 212 -29.65 14.45 2.79
C GLU A 212 -28.32 14.06 3.47
N ALA A 213 -27.37 13.49 2.73
CA ALA A 213 -26.06 13.08 3.23
C ALA A 213 -25.08 14.26 3.43
N GLN A 214 -25.31 15.40 2.77
CA GLN A 214 -24.38 16.55 2.73
C GLN A 214 -23.88 16.96 4.12
N GLY A 215 -24.77 17.11 5.08
CA GLY A 215 -24.40 17.55 6.43
C GLY A 215 -23.50 16.57 7.17
N PHE A 216 -23.65 15.26 6.91
CA PHE A 216 -22.76 14.23 7.43
C PHE A 216 -21.41 14.28 6.73
N LEU A 217 -21.39 14.32 5.40
CA LEU A 217 -20.17 14.32 4.59
C LEU A 217 -19.29 15.54 4.90
N GLU A 218 -19.86 16.74 5.01
CA GLU A 218 -19.14 17.97 5.38
C GLU A 218 -18.52 17.87 6.79
N LYS A 219 -19.26 17.30 7.75
CA LYS A 219 -18.78 17.12 9.12
C LYS A 219 -17.61 16.13 9.17
N GLU A 220 -17.74 15.00 8.47
CA GLU A 220 -16.66 14.00 8.45
C GLU A 220 -15.45 14.47 7.62
N GLU A 221 -15.62 15.26 6.55
CA GLU A 221 -14.52 15.91 5.84
C GLU A 221 -13.73 16.85 6.77
N ALA A 222 -14.42 17.60 7.63
CA ALA A 222 -13.78 18.43 8.66
C ALA A 222 -13.04 17.59 9.72
N ASN A 223 -13.60 16.46 10.14
CA ASN A 223 -12.95 15.51 11.05
C ASN A 223 -11.68 14.90 10.42
N ILE A 224 -11.75 14.49 9.16
CA ILE A 224 -10.60 13.96 8.40
C ILE A 224 -9.50 15.03 8.34
N THR A 225 -9.84 16.26 7.99
CA THR A 225 -8.89 17.37 7.92
C THR A 225 -8.18 17.57 9.27
N ALA A 226 -8.92 17.61 10.37
CA ALA A 226 -8.36 17.78 11.71
C ALA A 226 -7.46 16.60 12.12
N LEU A 227 -7.82 15.35 11.73
CA LEU A 227 -6.99 14.16 11.99
C LEU A 227 -5.71 14.18 11.16
N VAL A 228 -5.77 14.58 9.90
CA VAL A 228 -4.60 14.75 9.02
C VAL A 228 -3.63 15.77 9.60
N GLU A 229 -4.11 16.94 10.03
CA GLU A 229 -3.29 17.98 10.64
C GLU A 229 -2.62 17.51 11.94
N ARG A 230 -3.39 16.83 12.82
CA ARG A 230 -2.88 16.28 14.08
C ARG A 230 -1.83 15.19 13.83
N LEU A 231 -2.07 14.31 12.85
CA LEU A 231 -1.14 13.23 12.51
C LEU A 231 0.14 13.81 11.89
N ARG A 232 0.03 14.80 11.00
CA ARG A 232 1.18 15.54 10.44
C ARG A 232 2.03 16.15 11.56
N ALA A 233 1.41 16.89 12.48
CA ALA A 233 2.12 17.49 13.61
C ALA A 233 2.79 16.45 14.53
N ALA A 234 2.19 15.26 14.69
CA ALA A 234 2.77 14.18 15.48
C ALA A 234 4.00 13.57 14.77
N VAL A 235 3.93 13.43 13.44
CA VAL A 235 5.05 12.93 12.61
C VAL A 235 6.19 13.94 12.59
N ASP A 236 5.91 15.23 12.41
CA ASP A 236 6.89 16.31 12.43
C ASP A 236 7.59 16.45 13.81
N ALA A 237 6.89 16.07 14.88
CA ALA A 237 7.44 15.99 16.23
C ALA A 237 8.18 14.67 16.51
N GLU A 238 8.45 13.85 15.49
CA GLU A 238 9.16 12.56 15.57
C GLU A 238 8.57 11.60 16.62
N ARG A 239 7.23 11.59 16.79
CA ARG A 239 6.59 10.68 17.74
C ARG A 239 6.84 9.22 17.34
N PRO A 240 7.03 8.33 18.33
CA PRO A 240 7.27 6.92 18.04
C PRO A 240 6.08 6.26 17.33
N ASP A 241 6.34 5.23 16.52
CA ASP A 241 5.34 4.53 15.70
C ASP A 241 4.18 3.97 16.54
N ALA A 242 4.43 3.58 17.78
CA ALA A 242 3.40 3.13 18.72
C ALA A 242 2.34 4.22 19.04
N VAL A 243 2.68 5.51 18.86
CA VAL A 243 1.74 6.65 19.01
C VAL A 243 1.07 6.97 17.68
N LEU A 244 1.80 6.82 16.57
CA LEU A 244 1.28 7.12 15.23
C LEU A 244 0.28 6.08 14.74
N ALA A 245 0.53 4.79 14.98
CA ALA A 245 -0.31 3.70 14.50
C ALA A 245 -1.80 3.80 14.89
N PRO A 246 -2.17 4.09 16.16
CA PRO A 246 -3.57 4.32 16.51
C PRO A 246 -4.20 5.51 15.80
N MET A 247 -3.42 6.57 15.53
CA MET A 247 -3.91 7.77 14.83
C MET A 247 -4.16 7.48 13.34
N VAL A 248 -3.26 6.72 12.69
CA VAL A 248 -3.44 6.24 11.31
C VAL A 248 -4.67 5.35 11.20
N ASN A 249 -4.85 4.41 12.14
CA ASN A 249 -6.02 3.54 12.18
C ASN A 249 -7.32 4.33 12.37
N GLN A 250 -7.31 5.37 13.23
CA GLN A 250 -8.45 6.25 13.41
C GLN A 250 -8.78 7.01 12.14
N LEU A 251 -7.78 7.58 11.45
CA LEU A 251 -7.96 8.26 10.17
C LEU A 251 -8.55 7.31 9.13
N THR A 252 -7.98 6.10 9.00
CA THR A 252 -8.47 5.06 8.08
C THR A 252 -9.95 4.74 8.33
N GLN A 253 -10.35 4.59 9.60
CA GLN A 253 -11.75 4.28 9.93
C GLN A 253 -12.70 5.43 9.59
N VAL A 254 -12.31 6.68 9.85
CA VAL A 254 -13.14 7.84 9.52
C VAL A 254 -13.27 8.03 8.01
N VAL A 255 -12.18 7.83 7.26
CA VAL A 255 -12.22 7.89 5.79
C VAL A 255 -13.13 6.80 5.22
N LYS A 256 -13.02 5.55 5.70
CA LYS A 256 -13.92 4.46 5.26
C LYS A 256 -15.39 4.73 5.60
N ASN A 257 -15.68 5.31 6.75
CA ASN A 257 -17.06 5.69 7.12
C ASN A 257 -17.59 6.80 6.21
N TRP A 258 -16.74 7.79 5.87
CA TRP A 258 -17.09 8.85 4.94
C TRP A 258 -17.36 8.29 3.55
N ASP A 259 -16.48 7.42 3.08
CA ASP A 259 -16.54 6.79 1.77
C ASP A 259 -17.80 5.93 1.60
N ASN A 260 -18.12 5.07 2.56
CA ASN A 260 -19.34 4.27 2.53
C ASN A 260 -20.60 5.11 2.27
N VAL A 261 -20.67 6.32 2.84
CA VAL A 261 -21.80 7.22 2.61
C VAL A 261 -21.68 7.95 1.27
N ALA A 262 -20.48 8.24 0.80
CA ALA A 262 -20.24 8.91 -0.48
C ALA A 262 -20.35 7.97 -1.69
N GLN A 263 -20.21 6.65 -1.49
CA GLN A 263 -20.10 5.65 -2.56
C GLN A 263 -21.22 5.71 -3.61
N PRO A 264 -22.52 5.77 -3.28
CA PRO A 264 -23.55 5.86 -4.32
C PRO A 264 -23.46 7.15 -5.14
N ILE A 265 -22.95 8.25 -4.52
CA ILE A 265 -22.72 9.52 -5.22
C ILE A 265 -21.54 9.38 -6.18
N GLN A 266 -20.46 8.74 -5.75
CA GLN A 266 -19.24 8.49 -6.55
C GLN A 266 -19.58 7.67 -7.79
N ILE A 267 -20.29 6.53 -7.61
CA ILE A 267 -20.69 5.62 -8.68
C ILE A 267 -21.62 6.34 -9.68
N SER A 268 -22.61 7.06 -9.18
CA SER A 268 -23.53 7.82 -10.04
C SER A 268 -22.81 8.96 -10.78
N THR A 269 -21.81 9.59 -10.18
CA THR A 269 -21.01 10.65 -10.82
C THR A 269 -20.11 10.06 -11.89
N LYS A 270 -19.46 8.92 -11.61
CA LYS A 270 -18.67 8.14 -12.57
C LYS A 270 -19.49 7.72 -13.77
N SER A 271 -20.72 7.21 -13.58
CA SER A 271 -21.61 6.81 -14.68
C SER A 271 -21.95 7.94 -15.64
N ARG A 272 -21.85 9.20 -15.19
CA ARG A 272 -22.02 10.41 -15.98
C ARG A 272 -20.70 10.93 -16.59
N GLY A 273 -19.57 10.21 -16.40
CA GLY A 273 -18.24 10.60 -16.88
C GLY A 273 -17.61 11.78 -16.11
N LEU A 274 -18.00 11.96 -14.86
CA LEU A 274 -17.52 13.02 -13.97
C LEU A 274 -16.84 12.45 -12.74
N ASP A 275 -15.98 13.22 -12.08
CA ASP A 275 -15.40 12.89 -10.80
C ASP A 275 -16.13 13.61 -9.67
N HIS A 276 -16.30 12.94 -8.54
CA HIS A 276 -16.88 13.54 -7.34
C HIS A 276 -15.87 14.45 -6.63
N ASP A 277 -16.09 15.77 -6.65
CA ASP A 277 -15.15 16.77 -6.13
C ASP A 277 -14.81 16.59 -4.64
N ALA A 278 -15.77 16.22 -3.81
CA ALA A 278 -15.53 16.00 -2.38
C ALA A 278 -14.60 14.80 -2.16
N SER A 279 -14.77 13.72 -2.92
CA SER A 279 -13.87 12.55 -2.88
C SER A 279 -12.45 12.91 -3.28
N ARG A 280 -12.27 13.70 -4.33
CA ARG A 280 -10.94 14.18 -4.75
C ARG A 280 -10.26 15.02 -3.67
N ARG A 281 -11.01 15.89 -2.97
CA ARG A 281 -10.46 16.69 -1.86
C ARG A 281 -10.03 15.81 -0.69
N VAL A 282 -10.89 14.92 -0.23
CA VAL A 282 -10.58 14.00 0.90
C VAL A 282 -9.40 13.10 0.55
N ALA A 283 -9.42 12.46 -0.60
CA ALA A 283 -8.32 11.62 -1.06
C ALA A 283 -7.01 12.40 -1.17
N GLY A 284 -7.06 13.62 -1.74
CA GLY A 284 -5.90 14.50 -1.85
C GLY A 284 -5.28 14.89 -0.51
N LEU A 285 -6.09 15.16 0.51
CA LEU A 285 -5.61 15.45 1.88
C LEU A 285 -4.83 14.27 2.45
N VAL A 286 -5.39 13.06 2.37
CA VAL A 286 -4.76 11.85 2.92
C VAL A 286 -3.54 11.44 2.09
N ARG A 287 -3.60 11.53 0.76
CA ARG A 287 -2.47 11.26 -0.12
C ARG A 287 -1.28 12.17 0.17
N ASN A 288 -1.53 13.48 0.35
CA ASN A 288 -0.48 14.44 0.70
C ASN A 288 0.14 14.13 2.08
N LEU A 289 -0.62 13.60 3.01
CA LEU A 289 -0.09 13.12 4.29
C LEU A 289 0.79 11.87 4.09
N ALA A 290 0.35 10.88 3.30
CA ALA A 290 1.11 9.68 3.01
C ALA A 290 2.47 10.00 2.36
N ILE A 291 2.48 10.90 1.38
CA ILE A 291 3.69 11.41 0.72
C ILE A 291 4.60 12.12 1.72
N HIS A 292 4.07 12.99 2.58
CA HIS A 292 4.84 13.69 3.60
C HIS A 292 5.47 12.72 4.61
N MET A 293 4.70 11.74 5.09
CA MET A 293 5.20 10.73 6.04
C MET A 293 6.36 9.93 5.47
N PHE A 294 6.33 9.62 4.18
CA PHE A 294 7.42 8.89 3.53
C PHE A 294 8.61 9.80 3.21
N ASN A 295 8.41 10.90 2.48
CA ASN A 295 9.50 11.72 1.95
C ASN A 295 10.31 12.43 3.05
N GLU A 296 9.62 13.00 4.06
CA GLU A 296 10.29 13.77 5.11
C GLU A 296 10.71 12.91 6.31
N HIS A 297 9.99 11.83 6.58
CA HIS A 297 10.18 11.05 7.81
C HIS A 297 10.49 9.56 7.57
N GLY A 298 10.52 9.10 6.31
CA GLY A 298 10.86 7.72 5.95
C GLY A 298 9.89 6.64 6.45
N LYS A 299 8.65 7.03 6.81
CA LYS A 299 7.60 6.17 7.37
C LYS A 299 6.91 5.36 6.26
N LEU A 300 7.64 4.42 5.67
CA LEU A 300 7.18 3.62 4.53
C LEU A 300 5.88 2.85 4.84
N ASP A 301 5.84 2.13 5.96
CA ASP A 301 4.71 1.26 6.31
C ASP A 301 3.39 2.05 6.46
N PHE A 302 3.43 3.23 7.08
CA PHE A 302 2.25 4.09 7.21
C PHE A 302 1.84 4.70 5.87
N SER A 303 2.80 5.08 5.02
CA SER A 303 2.50 5.57 3.68
C SER A 303 1.83 4.49 2.85
N GLN A 304 2.35 3.25 2.85
CA GLN A 304 1.72 2.11 2.18
C GLN A 304 0.32 1.82 2.71
N GLN A 305 0.12 1.86 4.04
CA GLN A 305 -1.19 1.65 4.65
C GLN A 305 -2.21 2.70 4.19
N LEU A 306 -1.83 3.98 4.17
CA LEU A 306 -2.72 5.06 3.71
C LEU A 306 -2.99 4.97 2.21
N THR A 307 -1.98 4.66 1.39
CA THR A 307 -2.14 4.50 -0.07
C THR A 307 -3.06 3.33 -0.40
N SER A 308 -2.90 2.17 0.25
CA SER A 308 -3.77 1.01 0.07
C SER A 308 -5.22 1.32 0.50
N MET A 309 -5.41 2.05 1.59
CA MET A 309 -6.74 2.48 2.02
C MET A 309 -7.38 3.43 0.99
N LEU A 310 -6.61 4.34 0.38
CA LEU A 310 -7.12 5.23 -0.67
C LEU A 310 -7.51 4.47 -1.93
N GLN A 311 -6.75 3.44 -2.33
CA GLN A 311 -7.09 2.59 -3.46
C GLN A 311 -8.39 1.82 -3.23
N GLU A 312 -8.62 1.35 -2.00
CA GLU A 312 -9.83 0.63 -1.63
C GLU A 312 -11.06 1.58 -1.56
N ALA A 313 -10.89 2.74 -0.94
CA ALA A 313 -12.00 3.65 -0.64
C ALA A 313 -12.41 4.53 -1.85
N PHE A 314 -11.53 4.81 -2.79
CA PHE A 314 -11.80 5.73 -3.91
C PHE A 314 -11.57 5.09 -5.28
N ALA A 315 -11.86 3.78 -5.39
CA ALA A 315 -11.72 3.03 -6.63
C ALA A 315 -12.62 3.57 -7.76
N GLU A 316 -13.76 4.15 -7.41
CA GLU A 316 -14.74 4.73 -8.33
C GLU A 316 -14.34 6.12 -8.84
N VAL A 317 -13.33 6.76 -8.23
CA VAL A 317 -12.86 8.10 -8.62
C VAL A 317 -11.61 7.97 -9.49
N GLY A 318 -11.78 8.01 -10.81
CA GLY A 318 -10.74 7.65 -11.80
C GLY A 318 -9.41 8.36 -11.59
N GLU A 319 -9.40 9.68 -11.38
CA GLU A 319 -8.17 10.45 -11.13
C GLU A 319 -7.45 10.02 -9.84
N VAL A 320 -8.20 9.66 -8.79
CA VAL A 320 -7.63 9.20 -7.52
C VAL A 320 -7.08 7.79 -7.66
N ALA A 321 -7.84 6.89 -8.29
CA ALA A 321 -7.45 5.49 -8.52
C ALA A 321 -6.14 5.41 -9.30
N GLU A 322 -5.98 6.18 -10.39
CA GLU A 322 -4.76 6.23 -11.19
C GLU A 322 -3.55 6.70 -10.37
N ARG A 323 -3.68 7.83 -9.67
CA ARG A 323 -2.59 8.40 -8.86
C ARG A 323 -2.17 7.52 -7.68
N THR A 324 -3.14 6.88 -7.03
CA THR A 324 -2.83 5.99 -5.90
C THR A 324 -2.24 4.66 -6.34
N ALA A 325 -2.55 4.19 -7.56
CA ALA A 325 -1.87 3.04 -8.17
C ALA A 325 -0.39 3.36 -8.44
N GLU A 326 -0.08 4.51 -9.05
CA GLU A 326 1.30 4.95 -9.27
C GLU A 326 2.08 5.09 -7.95
N ASP A 327 1.46 5.65 -6.91
CA ASP A 327 2.08 5.77 -5.58
C ASP A 327 2.33 4.39 -4.95
N ALA A 328 1.40 3.45 -5.10
CA ALA A 328 1.54 2.10 -4.55
C ALA A 328 2.70 1.34 -5.21
N ASP A 329 2.79 1.38 -6.54
CA ASP A 329 3.87 0.76 -7.32
C ASP A 329 5.24 1.35 -6.89
N ALA A 330 5.33 2.67 -6.76
CA ALA A 330 6.55 3.33 -6.31
C ALA A 330 6.97 2.94 -4.88
N LEU A 331 6.00 2.82 -3.96
CA LEU A 331 6.26 2.41 -2.58
C LEU A 331 6.63 0.92 -2.48
N GLU A 332 6.08 0.06 -3.34
CA GLU A 332 6.44 -1.37 -3.43
C GLU A 332 7.88 -1.53 -3.93
N ASP A 333 8.27 -0.84 -5.01
CA ASP A 333 9.64 -0.83 -5.53
C ASP A 333 10.65 -0.42 -4.45
N ILE A 334 10.33 0.60 -3.65
CA ILE A 334 11.17 1.07 -2.56
C ILE A 334 11.27 0.02 -1.44
N ALA A 335 10.16 -0.63 -1.09
CA ALA A 335 10.13 -1.70 -0.11
C ALA A 335 11.00 -2.89 -0.54
N GLU A 336 10.90 -3.31 -1.80
CA GLU A 336 11.73 -4.38 -2.36
C GLU A 336 13.22 -4.01 -2.38
N GLN A 337 13.56 -2.78 -2.77
CA GLN A 337 14.96 -2.32 -2.73
C GLN A 337 15.53 -2.35 -1.32
N ARG A 338 14.78 -1.88 -0.31
CA ARG A 338 15.19 -1.95 1.10
C ARG A 338 15.38 -3.39 1.56
N ALA A 339 14.46 -4.28 1.22
CA ALA A 339 14.55 -5.70 1.57
C ALA A 339 15.80 -6.36 0.94
N ARG A 340 16.08 -6.08 -0.34
CA ARG A 340 17.29 -6.57 -1.02
C ARG A 340 18.58 -6.06 -0.36
N LEU A 341 18.64 -4.78 -0.01
CA LEU A 341 19.80 -4.21 0.68
C LEU A 341 20.06 -4.86 2.05
N ILE A 342 19.00 -5.14 2.81
CA ILE A 342 19.09 -5.83 4.10
C ILE A 342 19.59 -7.27 3.92
N GLU A 343 19.06 -7.99 2.95
CA GLU A 343 19.46 -9.37 2.66
C GLU A 343 20.90 -9.43 2.15
N ASP A 344 21.31 -8.52 1.28
CA ASP A 344 22.71 -8.42 0.81
C ASP A 344 23.68 -8.09 1.96
N ALA A 345 23.25 -7.24 2.89
CA ALA A 345 24.07 -6.93 4.08
C ALA A 345 24.19 -8.16 4.98
N LYS A 346 23.11 -8.91 5.17
CA LYS A 346 23.10 -10.16 5.94
C LYS A 346 23.98 -11.22 5.29
N ASN A 347 23.84 -11.42 3.98
CA ASN A 347 24.65 -12.38 3.23
C ASN A 347 26.15 -12.03 3.31
N ARG A 348 26.54 -10.76 3.16
CA ARG A 348 27.92 -10.31 3.33
C ARG A 348 28.44 -10.54 4.75
N ALA A 349 27.60 -10.34 5.76
CA ALA A 349 27.98 -10.61 7.14
C ALA A 349 28.19 -12.12 7.41
N GLU A 350 27.33 -12.98 6.79
CA GLU A 350 27.49 -14.44 6.89
C GLU A 350 28.73 -14.95 6.13
N GLU A 351 28.99 -14.43 4.94
CA GLU A 351 30.22 -14.74 4.17
C GLU A 351 31.46 -14.34 4.96
N TRP A 352 31.48 -13.11 5.50
CA TRP A 352 32.55 -12.63 6.36
C TRP A 352 32.76 -13.56 7.56
N ARG A 353 31.67 -13.98 8.24
CA ARG A 353 31.73 -14.92 9.34
C ARG A 353 32.35 -16.25 8.94
N ARG A 354 31.99 -16.81 7.78
CA ARG A 354 32.57 -18.06 7.27
C ARG A 354 34.05 -17.93 6.94
N GLU A 355 34.42 -16.83 6.30
CA GLU A 355 35.81 -16.59 5.88
C GLU A 355 36.79 -16.48 7.03
N ILE A 356 36.42 -15.83 8.14
CA ILE A 356 37.30 -15.60 9.26
C ILE A 356 37.16 -16.60 10.40
N SER A 357 36.09 -17.38 10.45
CA SER A 357 35.89 -18.34 11.54
C SER A 357 36.78 -19.58 11.37
N TYR A 358 37.52 -19.89 12.42
CA TYR A 358 38.33 -21.11 12.51
C TYR A 358 38.47 -21.52 13.95
N GLU A 359 38.41 -22.84 14.23
CA GLU A 359 38.60 -23.41 15.54
C GLU A 359 39.50 -24.64 15.44
N ALA A 360 40.42 -24.77 16.36
CA ALA A 360 41.30 -25.93 16.45
C ALA A 360 41.64 -26.24 17.91
N ASP A 361 41.81 -27.53 18.19
CA ASP A 361 42.37 -28.02 19.46
C ASP A 361 43.91 -27.99 19.39
N VAL A 362 44.52 -27.31 20.36
CA VAL A 362 45.99 -27.15 20.49
C VAL A 362 46.47 -27.76 21.81
N GLY A 363 47.47 -28.60 21.76
CA GLY A 363 48.04 -29.31 22.92
C GLY A 363 48.10 -30.83 22.71
N ALA A 364 48.98 -31.51 23.45
CA ALA A 364 49.18 -32.95 23.32
C ALA A 364 48.31 -33.75 24.32
N ILE A 365 48.27 -33.36 25.58
CA ILE A 365 47.55 -34.06 26.66
C ILE A 365 46.33 -33.21 27.09
N PHE A 366 46.56 -31.93 27.34
CA PHE A 366 45.51 -30.95 27.61
C PHE A 366 45.30 -30.12 26.35
N LYS A 367 44.08 -30.16 25.83
CA LYS A 367 43.73 -29.43 24.61
C LYS A 367 43.08 -28.10 24.97
N ASP A 368 43.77 -27.03 24.66
CA ASP A 368 43.21 -25.68 24.67
C ASP A 368 42.53 -25.40 23.33
N LYS A 369 41.39 -24.75 23.35
CA LYS A 369 40.70 -24.30 22.13
C LYS A 369 41.33 -22.99 21.65
N LEU A 370 41.77 -23.00 20.37
CA LEU A 370 42.15 -21.82 19.65
C LEU A 370 41.06 -21.46 18.65
N ARG A 371 40.41 -20.35 18.85
CA ARG A 371 39.29 -19.91 18.01
C ARG A 371 39.50 -18.48 17.52
N ILE A 372 39.16 -18.23 16.26
CA ILE A 372 39.00 -16.91 15.68
C ILE A 372 37.63 -16.81 15.03
N SER A 373 36.92 -15.72 15.25
CA SER A 373 35.58 -15.46 14.75
C SER A 373 35.33 -13.95 14.71
N PRO A 374 34.21 -13.44 14.12
CA PRO A 374 33.87 -12.01 14.17
C PRO A 374 33.85 -11.43 15.58
N GLU A 375 33.51 -12.25 16.56
CA GLU A 375 33.45 -11.86 17.97
C GLU A 375 34.81 -11.73 18.64
N GLY A 376 35.87 -12.19 17.99
CA GLY A 376 37.24 -12.08 18.53
C GLY A 376 38.07 -13.34 18.42
N ILE A 377 39.28 -13.29 19.04
CA ILE A 377 40.18 -14.41 19.16
C ILE A 377 40.10 -14.94 20.60
N GLU A 378 39.86 -16.24 20.74
CA GLU A 378 39.83 -16.93 22.03
C GLU A 378 41.04 -17.89 22.15
N TRP A 379 41.82 -17.72 23.22
CA TRP A 379 42.93 -18.57 23.55
C TRP A 379 43.11 -18.73 25.08
N LYS A 380 43.17 -19.94 25.58
CA LYS A 380 43.33 -20.26 27.01
C LYS A 380 42.37 -19.50 27.92
N GLY A 381 41.06 -19.46 27.52
CA GLY A 381 40.00 -18.80 28.29
C GLY A 381 40.03 -17.27 28.27
N ARG A 382 40.92 -16.66 27.49
CA ARG A 382 40.94 -15.20 27.26
C ARG A 382 40.42 -14.89 25.90
N ARG A 383 39.59 -13.86 25.80
CA ARG A 383 39.05 -13.34 24.56
C ARG A 383 39.64 -11.96 24.25
N TRP A 384 39.96 -11.77 22.97
CA TRP A 384 40.45 -10.50 22.42
C TRP A 384 39.50 -10.07 21.30
N GLU A 385 38.92 -8.89 21.41
CA GLU A 385 38.13 -8.31 20.34
C GLU A 385 39.02 -7.98 19.15
N LEU A 386 38.57 -8.26 17.93
CA LEU A 386 39.40 -8.05 16.72
C LEU A 386 39.87 -6.60 16.61
N ASP A 387 38.98 -5.64 16.89
CA ASP A 387 39.30 -4.20 16.78
C ASP A 387 40.28 -3.73 17.85
N SER A 388 40.43 -4.43 18.97
CA SER A 388 41.39 -4.11 20.01
C SER A 388 42.82 -4.52 19.67
N ILE A 389 43.02 -5.37 18.64
CA ILE A 389 44.33 -5.91 18.27
C ILE A 389 45.05 -4.91 17.37
N THR A 390 46.14 -4.35 17.86
CA THR A 390 46.98 -3.39 17.13
C THR A 390 48.36 -3.95 16.76
N ARG A 391 48.68 -5.15 17.25
CA ARG A 391 50.00 -5.78 17.08
C ARG A 391 49.83 -7.24 16.73
N VAL A 392 50.48 -7.65 15.64
CA VAL A 392 50.51 -9.04 15.17
C VAL A 392 51.90 -9.42 14.71
N ARG A 393 52.31 -10.64 15.00
CA ARG A 393 53.53 -11.23 14.44
C ARG A 393 53.40 -12.76 14.41
N TRP A 394 53.99 -13.38 13.44
CA TRP A 394 53.99 -14.84 13.30
C TRP A 394 55.20 -15.30 12.52
N GLY A 395 55.62 -16.56 12.77
CA GLY A 395 56.74 -17.18 12.11
C GLY A 395 56.96 -18.61 12.53
N GLY A 396 57.91 -19.27 11.92
CA GLY A 396 58.31 -20.64 12.24
C GLY A 396 59.80 -20.76 12.46
N THR A 397 60.19 -21.48 13.55
CA THR A 397 61.55 -21.83 13.86
C THR A 397 61.81 -23.32 13.58
N ARG A 398 62.71 -23.61 12.67
CA ARG A 398 63.12 -24.99 12.34
C ARG A 398 64.17 -25.45 13.34
N HIS A 399 63.95 -26.61 13.93
CA HIS A 399 64.87 -27.23 14.84
C HIS A 399 65.67 -28.34 14.15
N SER A 400 66.93 -28.43 14.46
CA SER A 400 67.80 -29.54 14.05
C SER A 400 68.76 -29.92 15.16
N VAL A 401 69.07 -31.18 15.27
CA VAL A 401 70.08 -31.73 16.17
C VAL A 401 71.13 -32.43 15.32
N ASN A 402 72.39 -32.03 15.43
CA ASN A 402 73.47 -32.56 14.60
C ASN A 402 73.21 -32.54 13.10
N GLY A 403 72.50 -31.45 12.58
CA GLY A 403 72.17 -31.31 11.17
C GLY A 403 70.92 -32.08 10.74
N ILE A 404 70.32 -32.89 11.60
CA ILE A 404 69.09 -33.66 11.33
C ILE A 404 67.87 -32.82 11.75
N PRO A 405 66.91 -32.50 10.83
CA PRO A 405 65.70 -31.77 11.20
C PRO A 405 64.88 -32.54 12.23
N THR A 406 64.56 -31.89 13.34
CA THR A 406 63.73 -32.45 14.40
C THR A 406 62.30 -31.90 14.47
N GLY A 407 61.97 -30.90 13.61
CA GLY A 407 60.66 -30.32 13.49
C GLY A 407 60.65 -28.82 13.36
N THR A 408 59.48 -28.23 13.25
CA THR A 408 59.27 -26.79 13.22
C THR A 408 58.29 -26.37 14.31
N THR A 409 58.62 -25.37 15.09
CA THR A 409 57.72 -24.70 16.02
C THR A 409 57.24 -23.40 15.38
N TYR A 410 55.93 -23.24 15.27
CA TYR A 410 55.31 -22.02 14.74
C TYR A 410 54.82 -21.18 15.91
N SER A 411 55.09 -19.88 15.87
CA SER A 411 54.66 -18.92 16.86
C SER A 411 53.68 -17.90 16.23
N ILE A 412 52.60 -17.56 16.96
CA ILE A 412 51.68 -16.48 16.62
C ILE A 412 51.52 -15.62 17.87
N VAL A 413 51.72 -14.31 17.69
CA VAL A 413 51.54 -13.33 18.75
C VAL A 413 50.60 -12.24 18.27
N TYR A 414 49.63 -11.86 19.09
CA TYR A 414 48.70 -10.78 18.86
C TYR A 414 48.37 -10.06 20.17
N GLY A 415 47.98 -8.78 20.06
CA GLY A 415 47.61 -8.00 21.23
C GLY A 415 47.57 -6.50 21.00
N ASN A 416 47.57 -5.73 22.10
CA ASN A 416 47.59 -4.28 22.09
C ASN A 416 48.54 -3.74 23.16
N GLY A 417 49.26 -2.64 22.87
CA GLY A 417 50.18 -2.01 23.81
C GLY A 417 51.12 -3.01 24.46
N SER A 418 51.09 -3.13 25.79
CA SER A 418 51.90 -4.08 26.57
C SER A 418 51.23 -5.44 26.78
N ASN A 419 49.95 -5.60 26.44
CA ASN A 419 49.21 -6.84 26.57
C ASN A 419 49.28 -7.63 25.27
N TYR A 420 49.66 -8.90 25.36
CA TYR A 420 49.72 -9.81 24.22
C TYR A 420 49.41 -11.24 24.60
N ALA A 421 48.93 -12.03 23.63
CA ALA A 421 48.84 -13.46 23.68
C ALA A 421 49.89 -14.11 22.79
N SER A 422 50.50 -15.18 23.23
CA SER A 422 51.45 -15.98 22.45
C SER A 422 50.95 -17.41 22.33
N ILE A 423 50.97 -17.92 21.10
CA ILE A 423 50.54 -19.28 20.76
C ILE A 423 51.70 -20.00 20.12
N GLU A 424 52.04 -21.19 20.63
CA GLU A 424 53.03 -22.06 20.00
C GLU A 424 52.34 -23.28 19.40
N LEU A 425 52.62 -23.58 18.14
CA LEU A 425 52.00 -24.64 17.36
C LEU A 425 53.09 -25.54 16.74
N ARG A 426 52.79 -26.84 16.68
CA ARG A 426 53.63 -27.80 15.97
C ARG A 426 53.04 -28.29 14.66
N LYS A 427 51.75 -28.09 14.45
CA LYS A 427 51.04 -28.50 13.25
C LYS A 427 50.94 -27.30 12.28
N GLU A 428 51.59 -27.43 11.12
CA GLU A 428 51.57 -26.39 10.06
C GLU A 428 50.16 -26.06 9.58
N ALA A 429 49.29 -27.07 9.44
CA ALA A 429 47.92 -26.87 9.00
C ALA A 429 47.11 -25.97 9.95
N ILE A 430 47.28 -26.10 11.28
CA ILE A 430 46.61 -25.22 12.25
C ILE A 430 47.19 -23.79 12.13
N TYR A 431 48.50 -23.68 12.04
CA TYR A 431 49.20 -22.41 11.90
C TYR A 431 48.77 -21.66 10.64
N SER A 432 48.83 -22.32 9.48
CA SER A 432 48.50 -21.68 8.19
C SER A 432 47.01 -21.26 8.14
N ASN A 433 46.10 -22.12 8.59
CA ASN A 433 44.68 -21.81 8.64
C ASN A 433 44.37 -20.64 9.59
N PHE A 434 45.00 -20.59 10.75
CA PHE A 434 44.76 -19.50 11.71
C PHE A 434 45.36 -18.19 11.23
N VAL A 435 46.60 -18.21 10.69
CA VAL A 435 47.27 -17.01 10.16
C VAL A 435 46.50 -16.42 8.98
N ASP A 436 45.97 -17.24 8.08
CA ASP A 436 45.14 -16.75 6.98
C ASP A 436 43.89 -15.99 7.50
N ARG A 437 43.21 -16.52 8.52
CA ARG A 437 42.03 -15.84 9.13
C ARG A 437 42.46 -14.60 9.92
N LEU A 438 43.60 -14.68 10.65
CA LEU A 438 44.15 -13.54 11.38
C LEU A 438 44.52 -12.40 10.42
N TRP A 439 45.08 -12.74 9.26
CA TRP A 439 45.37 -11.76 8.22
C TRP A 439 44.10 -11.07 7.72
N ARG A 440 43.07 -11.85 7.38
CA ARG A 440 41.79 -11.31 6.90
C ARG A 440 41.07 -10.50 7.96
N ALA A 441 41.02 -10.98 9.21
CA ALA A 441 40.27 -10.38 10.30
C ALA A 441 40.97 -9.13 10.90
N VAL A 442 42.33 -9.11 10.94
CA VAL A 442 43.11 -8.08 11.64
C VAL A 442 44.14 -7.44 10.72
N GLY A 443 44.85 -8.24 9.94
CA GLY A 443 45.95 -7.77 9.11
C GLY A 443 45.53 -6.73 8.06
N VAL A 444 44.40 -6.97 7.39
CA VAL A 444 43.85 -6.04 6.39
C VAL A 444 43.45 -4.72 7.04
N ARG A 445 42.79 -4.75 8.20
CA ARG A 445 42.43 -3.54 8.94
C ARG A 445 43.67 -2.75 9.36
N LEU A 446 44.67 -3.41 9.95
CA LEU A 446 45.95 -2.76 10.33
C LEU A 446 46.65 -2.14 9.10
N LEU A 447 46.63 -2.83 7.96
CA LEU A 447 47.16 -2.31 6.72
C LEU A 447 46.46 -1.01 6.32
N THR A 448 45.13 -0.98 6.33
CA THR A 448 44.34 0.22 6.02
C THR A 448 44.66 1.36 6.98
N GLU A 449 44.68 1.10 8.29
CA GLU A 449 45.02 2.09 9.32
C GLU A 449 46.43 2.67 9.13
N TYR A 450 47.44 1.86 8.73
CA TYR A 450 48.78 2.34 8.41
C TYR A 450 48.77 3.23 7.18
N LEU A 451 48.09 2.84 6.12
CA LEU A 451 48.01 3.62 4.88
C LEU A 451 47.29 4.96 5.09
N GLU A 452 46.20 4.97 5.85
CA GLU A 452 45.49 6.19 6.24
C GLU A 452 46.38 7.11 7.07
N GLY A 453 47.02 6.57 8.08
CA GLY A 453 47.96 7.34 8.88
C GLY A 453 49.12 7.92 8.08
N LEU A 454 49.68 7.18 7.10
CA LEU A 454 50.69 7.70 6.19
C LEU A 454 50.15 8.82 5.30
N ARG A 455 48.95 8.70 4.79
CA ARG A 455 48.25 9.74 4.02
C ARG A 455 48.10 11.03 4.84
N ASP A 456 47.78 10.87 6.12
CA ASP A 456 47.66 11.98 7.09
C ASP A 456 49.01 12.52 7.58
N GLY A 457 50.13 12.05 7.04
CA GLY A 457 51.47 12.52 7.37
C GLY A 457 52.10 11.88 8.61
N LYS A 458 51.47 10.83 9.17
CA LYS A 458 52.07 10.06 10.28
C LYS A 458 53.31 9.31 9.79
N LYS A 459 54.29 9.16 10.67
CA LYS A 459 55.49 8.34 10.43
C LYS A 459 55.47 7.15 11.41
N TYR A 460 55.83 5.99 10.89
CA TYR A 460 55.86 4.76 11.70
C TYR A 460 57.31 4.27 11.87
N ARG A 461 57.65 3.91 13.11
CA ARG A 461 58.98 3.40 13.44
C ARG A 461 58.99 1.87 13.55
N PHE A 462 59.93 1.23 12.86
CA PHE A 462 60.16 -0.20 12.90
C PHE A 462 61.67 -0.43 13.13
N GLY A 463 62.03 -0.98 14.28
CA GLY A 463 63.43 -1.10 14.70
C GLY A 463 64.15 0.24 14.64
N SER A 464 65.24 0.30 13.87
CA SER A 464 66.05 1.52 13.65
C SER A 464 65.55 2.41 12.49
N THR A 465 64.51 1.98 11.76
CA THR A 465 64.00 2.67 10.56
C THR A 465 62.73 3.47 10.85
N VAL A 466 62.43 4.46 10.00
CA VAL A 466 61.22 5.24 10.05
C VAL A 466 60.57 5.25 8.67
N MET A 467 59.36 4.74 8.59
CA MET A 467 58.56 4.70 7.38
C MET A 467 57.68 5.95 7.27
N SER A 468 57.64 6.54 6.09
CA SER A 468 56.77 7.64 5.70
C SER A 468 56.07 7.30 4.38
N ASP A 469 55.10 8.12 3.97
CA ASP A 469 54.33 7.89 2.76
C ASP A 469 55.17 7.85 1.47
N GLN A 470 56.27 8.61 1.42
CA GLN A 470 57.12 8.77 0.23
C GLN A 470 58.36 7.87 0.23
N GLY A 471 58.67 7.20 1.34
CA GLY A 471 59.88 6.41 1.47
C GLY A 471 60.21 6.02 2.90
N MET A 472 61.42 5.57 3.12
CA MET A 472 61.89 5.08 4.40
C MET A 472 63.22 5.67 4.77
N GLU A 473 63.41 6.06 6.04
CA GLU A 473 64.71 6.42 6.60
C GLU A 473 65.47 5.14 7.02
N LEU A 474 66.62 4.88 6.39
CA LEU A 474 67.52 3.77 6.71
C LEU A 474 68.71 4.26 7.50
N GLU A 475 69.28 3.43 8.39
CA GLU A 475 70.40 3.73 9.21
C GLU A 475 71.69 3.14 8.63
N ARG A 476 72.65 4.00 8.35
CA ARG A 476 74.01 3.58 7.98
C ARG A 476 74.86 3.39 9.25
N ARG A 477 75.21 2.14 9.55
CA ARG A 477 76.10 1.81 10.66
C ARG A 477 77.52 2.23 10.33
N LYS A 478 78.12 3.12 11.14
CA LYS A 478 79.49 3.52 11.05
C LYS A 478 80.31 2.76 12.11
N LEU A 479 81.56 2.34 11.75
CA LEU A 479 82.47 1.66 12.69
C LEU A 479 82.94 2.60 13.80
N PHE A 480 82.97 3.91 13.53
CA PHE A 480 83.32 4.96 14.49
C PHE A 480 82.45 6.18 14.28
N GLY A 481 81.80 6.69 15.36
CA GLY A 481 80.97 7.86 15.34
C GLY A 481 79.44 7.50 15.45
N SER A 482 78.58 8.53 15.37
CA SER A 482 77.13 8.34 15.36
C SER A 482 76.66 7.77 14.03
N ASN A 483 75.66 6.84 14.09
CA ASN A 483 74.98 6.31 12.89
C ASN A 483 74.32 7.44 12.12
N GLU A 484 74.35 7.37 10.79
CA GLU A 484 73.74 8.34 9.90
C GLU A 484 72.43 7.83 9.39
N ARG A 485 71.32 8.62 9.46
CA ARG A 485 70.02 8.30 8.88
C ARG A 485 69.89 8.91 7.49
N VAL A 486 69.58 8.10 6.52
CA VAL A 486 69.46 8.50 5.12
C VAL A 486 68.03 8.20 4.68
N PHE A 487 67.28 9.20 4.20
CA PHE A 487 66.00 9.01 3.61
C PHE A 487 66.12 8.46 2.19
N CYS A 488 65.36 7.42 1.87
CA CYS A 488 65.31 6.79 0.56
C CYS A 488 63.88 6.76 0.06
N HIS A 489 63.63 7.27 -1.13
CA HIS A 489 62.32 7.17 -1.77
C HIS A 489 62.02 5.73 -2.17
N TRP A 490 60.75 5.38 -2.26
CA TRP A 490 60.32 4.01 -2.60
C TRP A 490 60.95 3.49 -3.90
N GLY A 491 61.14 4.32 -4.90
CA GLY A 491 61.79 3.97 -6.16
C GLY A 491 63.29 3.62 -6.03
N GLU A 492 63.98 4.06 -4.96
CA GLU A 492 65.40 3.79 -4.68
C GLU A 492 65.62 2.51 -3.87
N LEU A 493 64.52 1.92 -3.33
CA LEU A 493 64.57 0.80 -2.42
C LEU A 493 64.38 -0.56 -3.15
N VAL A 494 64.91 -1.60 -2.56
CA VAL A 494 64.76 -3.00 -2.96
C VAL A 494 64.46 -3.86 -1.72
N ILE A 495 63.65 -4.90 -1.87
CA ILE A 495 63.31 -5.85 -0.80
C ILE A 495 63.75 -7.25 -1.15
N TRP A 496 64.12 -8.01 -0.12
CA TRP A 496 64.38 -9.45 -0.23
C TRP A 496 64.03 -10.14 1.11
N ASN A 497 63.90 -11.44 1.09
CA ASN A 497 63.68 -12.23 2.29
C ASN A 497 64.97 -13.00 2.64
N GLY A 498 65.35 -12.96 3.92
CA GLY A 498 66.32 -13.87 4.52
C GLY A 498 65.63 -14.95 5.39
N PRO A 499 66.38 -15.87 5.96
CA PRO A 499 65.82 -16.85 6.86
C PRO A 499 65.19 -16.19 8.10
N GLY A 500 63.84 -16.17 8.17
CA GLY A 500 63.07 -15.57 9.27
C GLY A 500 63.03 -14.05 9.32
N VAL A 501 63.52 -13.34 8.30
CA VAL A 501 63.60 -11.87 8.27
C VAL A 501 63.13 -11.30 6.93
N PHE A 502 62.47 -10.16 7.00
CA PHE A 502 62.19 -9.28 5.88
C PHE A 502 63.32 -8.22 5.79
N CYS A 503 63.86 -8.01 4.61
CA CYS A 503 64.96 -7.07 4.40
C CYS A 503 64.57 -6.01 3.39
N ILE A 504 64.96 -4.76 3.65
CA ILE A 504 64.81 -3.62 2.72
C ILE A 504 66.13 -2.84 2.68
N GLY A 505 66.54 -2.39 1.51
CA GLY A 505 67.76 -1.63 1.37
C GLY A 505 67.78 -0.75 0.14
N LYS A 506 68.80 0.16 0.03
CA LYS A 506 68.99 1.03 -1.14
C LYS A 506 69.59 0.24 -2.28
N LYS A 507 69.09 0.40 -3.50
CA LYS A 507 69.54 -0.34 -4.71
C LYS A 507 71.01 -0.24 -4.96
N ASP A 508 71.55 0.96 -4.82
CA ASP A 508 72.94 1.29 -5.18
C ASP A 508 73.90 1.32 -3.96
N ASP A 509 73.45 1.07 -2.74
CA ASP A 509 74.29 1.07 -1.55
C ASP A 509 73.91 -0.08 -0.58
N LYS A 510 74.60 -1.19 -0.72
CA LYS A 510 74.37 -2.39 0.12
C LYS A 510 74.62 -2.18 1.62
N LYS A 511 75.26 -1.06 2.01
CA LYS A 511 75.48 -0.72 3.43
C LYS A 511 74.30 -0.02 4.07
N LEU A 512 73.38 0.47 3.24
CA LEU A 512 72.08 1.04 3.65
C LEU A 512 70.98 -0.02 3.53
N ALA A 513 70.91 -0.86 4.54
CA ALA A 513 69.86 -1.91 4.60
C ALA A 513 69.41 -2.13 6.04
N ALA A 514 68.16 -2.51 6.17
CA ALA A 514 67.53 -2.93 7.42
C ALA A 514 66.96 -4.34 7.26
N SER A 515 66.96 -5.11 8.35
CA SER A 515 66.34 -6.43 8.41
C SER A 515 65.42 -6.47 9.61
N PHE A 516 64.25 -7.03 9.43
CA PHE A 516 63.16 -7.11 10.42
C PHE A 516 62.82 -8.57 10.68
N SER A 517 62.88 -8.97 11.94
CA SER A 517 62.52 -10.34 12.33
C SER A 517 61.00 -10.49 12.36
N TYR A 518 60.43 -11.49 11.68
CA TYR A 518 59.02 -11.79 11.72
C TYR A 518 58.54 -12.24 13.11
N GLN A 519 59.42 -12.69 13.96
CA GLN A 519 59.08 -13.20 15.31
C GLN A 519 59.32 -12.16 16.42
N GLU A 520 60.17 -11.18 16.18
CA GLU A 520 60.55 -10.22 17.21
C GLU A 520 59.91 -8.84 17.01
N GLU A 521 59.60 -8.49 15.78
CA GLU A 521 59.03 -7.17 15.45
C GLU A 521 57.56 -7.28 15.03
N ASP A 522 56.70 -6.45 15.63
CA ASP A 522 55.27 -6.45 15.36
C ASP A 522 54.94 -5.84 14.00
N ASN A 523 53.90 -6.34 13.38
CA ASN A 523 53.28 -5.84 12.14
C ASN A 523 54.20 -5.88 10.89
N ILE A 524 55.34 -6.57 10.93
CA ILE A 524 56.27 -6.64 9.77
C ILE A 524 55.58 -7.29 8.56
N HIS A 525 54.76 -8.31 8.76
CA HIS A 525 53.97 -8.93 7.68
C HIS A 525 52.99 -7.95 7.02
N VAL A 526 52.43 -7.02 7.81
CA VAL A 526 51.48 -6.00 7.31
C VAL A 526 52.23 -5.00 6.41
N ILE A 527 53.43 -4.56 6.88
CA ILE A 527 54.24 -3.62 6.14
C ILE A 527 54.82 -4.25 4.88
N GLU A 528 55.35 -5.46 4.97
CA GLU A 528 55.83 -6.20 3.80
C GLU A 528 54.71 -6.32 2.74
N ALA A 529 53.48 -6.66 3.15
CA ALA A 529 52.36 -6.76 2.25
C ALA A 529 52.06 -5.40 1.59
N ALA A 530 52.06 -4.30 2.35
CA ALA A 530 51.89 -2.95 1.81
C ALA A 530 52.96 -2.62 0.75
N ILE A 531 54.22 -2.83 1.06
CA ILE A 531 55.33 -2.52 0.16
C ILE A 531 55.29 -3.38 -1.10
N ARG A 532 54.97 -4.70 -0.98
CA ARG A 532 54.86 -5.60 -2.13
C ARG A 532 53.67 -5.22 -3.04
N MET A 533 52.53 -4.87 -2.47
CA MET A 533 51.38 -4.39 -3.24
C MET A 533 51.68 -3.08 -3.95
N PHE A 534 52.33 -2.14 -3.26
CA PHE A 534 52.71 -0.86 -3.82
C PHE A 534 53.63 -1.03 -5.05
N TRP A 535 54.66 -1.86 -4.95
CA TRP A 535 55.58 -2.09 -6.10
C TRP A 535 54.91 -2.85 -7.25
N LYS A 536 53.92 -3.71 -6.96
CA LYS A 536 53.17 -4.37 -8.02
C LYS A 536 52.26 -3.36 -8.75
N ARG A 537 51.71 -2.39 -8.04
CA ARG A 537 50.80 -1.38 -8.60
C ARG A 537 51.56 -0.20 -9.24
N GLY A 538 52.69 0.16 -8.69
CA GLY A 538 53.46 1.36 -9.05
C GLY A 538 52.90 2.62 -8.39
N GLY A 539 53.72 3.63 -8.20
CA GLY A 539 53.33 4.91 -7.61
C GLY A 539 54.49 5.59 -6.88
N ASP A 540 54.25 6.80 -6.34
CA ASP A 540 55.24 7.59 -5.59
C ASP A 540 54.97 7.62 -4.09
N ARG A 541 53.77 7.23 -3.66
CA ARG A 541 53.30 7.24 -2.26
C ARG A 541 52.66 5.92 -1.90
N LEU A 542 52.98 5.40 -0.71
CA LEU A 542 52.42 4.13 -0.24
C LEU A 542 50.89 4.20 -0.02
N SER A 543 50.41 5.36 0.43
CA SER A 543 48.98 5.63 0.61
C SER A 543 48.16 5.56 -0.69
N SER A 544 48.78 5.58 -1.87
CA SER A 544 48.11 5.38 -3.16
C SER A 544 47.47 3.98 -3.30
N LEU A 545 47.78 3.07 -2.38
CA LEU A 545 47.08 1.77 -2.29
C LEU A 545 45.67 1.85 -1.78
N LEU A 546 45.33 2.89 -1.01
CA LEU A 546 43.93 3.20 -0.68
C LEU A 546 43.22 3.58 -1.99
N LYS A 547 42.15 2.89 -2.33
CA LYS A 547 41.26 3.34 -3.39
C LYS A 547 40.50 4.55 -2.88
N ASP A 548 40.38 5.60 -3.69
CA ASP A 548 39.41 6.67 -3.47
C ASP A 548 37.98 6.11 -3.49
#